data_86f72a360e4f037d00d3673848034f0b
#
_entry.id   86f72a360e4f037d00d3673848034f0b
#
_cell.length_a   1.000
_cell.length_b   1.000
_cell.length_c   1.000
_cell.angle_alpha   90.00
_cell.angle_beta   90.00
_cell.angle_gamma   90.00
#
_symmetry.space_group_name_H-M   'P 1'
#
loop_
_entity.id
_entity.type
_entity.pdbx_description
1 polymer ?
#
loop_
_entity_poly.entity_id
_entity_poly.type
_entity_poly.pdbx_seq_one_letter_code
_entity_poly.pdbx_strand_id
1 'polypeptide(L)'
;MKFAFLEEPPFCFAGASGEVSGCDVELARRLGDMLGLASFKPIEAEFAELLPGLVEGRWTMTTGLFVSEERRQLVDFTRPIWALQDGLLVAKHNPRGFRGYQSIAEDRTALIGVITDQVQHLTALHNGIAPEQVRTFATQADAADAVASGAVHAYASVAMAHRGYLTRRPDMPLGLVEVPPIEKQPSAGAFVIAKGNSALLRRIDDCLDELVGSDWHRRMMARYGFSDSDIDRIV
;
A
#
# COMPACT_ATOMS: atom_id res chain seq x y z
N MET A 1 -19.57 -3.38 9.08
CA MET A 1 -18.74 -3.37 7.85
C MET A 1 -17.63 -4.39 7.99
N LYS A 2 -17.46 -5.30 7.02
CA LYS A 2 -16.31 -6.19 6.91
C LYS A 2 -15.23 -5.45 6.10
N PHE A 3 -14.05 -5.29 6.67
CA PHE A 3 -12.93 -4.54 6.08
C PHE A 3 -11.73 -5.45 5.88
N ALA A 4 -11.37 -5.74 4.63
CA ALA A 4 -10.21 -6.58 4.32
C ALA A 4 -8.93 -5.74 4.31
N PHE A 5 -7.86 -6.29 4.86
CA PHE A 5 -6.57 -5.62 4.97
C PHE A 5 -5.40 -6.59 4.81
N LEU A 6 -4.23 -6.03 4.51
CA LEU A 6 -2.94 -6.73 4.52
C LEU A 6 -2.17 -6.37 5.77
N GLU A 7 -1.31 -7.25 6.24
CA GLU A 7 -0.25 -6.89 7.19
C GLU A 7 0.81 -6.03 6.47
N GLU A 8 0.52 -4.73 6.36
CA GLU A 8 1.37 -3.75 5.68
C GLU A 8 1.40 -2.42 6.47
N PRO A 9 2.27 -2.32 7.51
CA PRO A 9 2.42 -1.08 8.27
C PRO A 9 2.98 0.05 7.37
N PRO A 10 2.55 1.30 7.53
CA PRO A 10 1.68 1.82 8.58
C PRO A 10 0.18 1.83 8.25
N PHE A 11 -0.21 1.26 7.10
CA PHE A 11 -1.61 1.28 6.62
C PHE A 11 -2.50 0.40 7.48
N CYS A 12 -2.13 -0.87 7.61
CA CYS A 12 -2.83 -1.87 8.40
C CYS A 12 -1.82 -2.83 9.03
N PHE A 13 -2.02 -3.18 10.29
CA PHE A 13 -1.18 -4.15 10.99
C PHE A 13 -1.84 -4.66 12.27
N ALA A 14 -1.52 -5.90 12.65
CA ALA A 14 -1.91 -6.45 13.92
C ALA A 14 -0.93 -6.00 15.03
N GLY A 15 -1.45 -5.51 16.13
CA GLY A 15 -0.70 -5.24 17.36
C GLY A 15 -0.41 -6.52 18.14
N ALA A 16 0.44 -6.43 19.18
CA ALA A 16 0.80 -7.56 20.04
C ALA A 16 -0.41 -8.17 20.77
N SER A 17 -1.47 -7.39 21.01
CA SER A 17 -2.75 -7.83 21.60
C SER A 17 -3.71 -8.47 20.58
N GLY A 18 -3.36 -8.53 19.30
CA GLY A 18 -4.24 -8.95 18.21
C GLY A 18 -5.20 -7.86 17.74
N GLU A 19 -5.11 -6.65 18.30
CA GLU A 19 -5.88 -5.51 17.79
C GLU A 19 -5.31 -5.03 16.47
N VAL A 20 -6.20 -4.83 15.47
CA VAL A 20 -5.81 -4.31 14.15
C VAL A 20 -5.82 -2.78 14.17
N SER A 21 -4.70 -2.18 13.80
CA SER A 21 -4.44 -0.74 13.75
C SER A 21 -3.84 -0.35 12.40
N GLY A 22 -3.62 0.95 12.20
CA GLY A 22 -3.06 1.54 10.99
C GLY A 22 -3.90 2.69 10.48
N CYS A 23 -3.32 3.53 9.62
CA CYS A 23 -4.02 4.72 9.13
C CYS A 23 -5.29 4.39 8.34
N ASP A 24 -5.26 3.36 7.50
CA ASP A 24 -6.42 2.92 6.74
C ASP A 24 -7.49 2.31 7.66
N VAL A 25 -7.08 1.57 8.69
CA VAL A 25 -7.99 0.98 9.68
C VAL A 25 -8.69 2.06 10.50
N GLU A 26 -7.95 3.07 10.98
CA GLU A 26 -8.54 4.18 11.75
C GLU A 26 -9.50 5.01 10.90
N LEU A 27 -9.12 5.31 9.66
CA LEU A 27 -9.98 6.04 8.73
C LEU A 27 -11.25 5.23 8.40
N ALA A 28 -11.11 3.93 8.08
CA ALA A 28 -12.25 3.05 7.79
C ALA A 28 -13.18 2.87 9.01
N ARG A 29 -12.62 2.82 10.22
CA ARG A 29 -13.40 2.77 11.47
C ARG A 29 -14.19 4.06 11.67
N ARG A 30 -13.55 5.22 11.47
CA ARG A 30 -14.20 6.52 11.53
C ARG A 30 -15.33 6.67 10.51
N LEU A 31 -15.13 6.19 9.29
CA LEU A 31 -16.19 6.09 8.28
C LEU A 31 -17.37 5.22 8.75
N GLY A 32 -17.08 4.08 9.36
CA GLY A 32 -18.10 3.20 9.93
C GLY A 32 -18.98 3.92 10.97
N ASP A 33 -18.35 4.71 11.86
CA ASP A 33 -19.05 5.50 12.87
C ASP A 33 -19.96 6.57 12.22
N MET A 34 -19.43 7.34 11.25
CA MET A 34 -20.19 8.38 10.54
C MET A 34 -21.35 7.80 9.72
N LEU A 35 -21.18 6.62 9.17
CA LEU A 35 -22.24 5.89 8.45
C LEU A 35 -23.28 5.25 9.38
N GLY A 36 -23.07 5.30 10.70
CA GLY A 36 -23.96 4.68 11.70
C GLY A 36 -23.93 3.15 11.67
N LEU A 37 -22.80 2.53 11.30
CA LEU A 37 -22.71 1.08 11.21
C LEU A 37 -22.56 0.44 12.59
N ALA A 38 -23.34 -0.59 12.87
CA ALA A 38 -23.36 -1.27 14.16
C ALA A 38 -22.06 -2.03 14.50
N SER A 39 -21.23 -2.36 13.50
CA SER A 39 -19.98 -3.09 13.73
C SER A 39 -18.95 -2.83 12.64
N PHE A 40 -17.67 -2.83 13.04
CA PHE A 40 -16.50 -2.83 12.17
C PHE A 40 -15.70 -4.11 12.44
N LYS A 41 -15.48 -4.92 11.40
CA LYS A 41 -14.76 -6.19 11.50
C LYS A 41 -13.61 -6.20 10.51
N PRO A 42 -12.35 -6.01 10.95
CA PRO A 42 -11.19 -6.22 10.10
C PRO A 42 -10.99 -7.71 9.81
N ILE A 43 -10.57 -8.02 8.58
CA ILE A 43 -10.33 -9.38 8.08
C ILE A 43 -8.99 -9.34 7.34
N GLU A 44 -8.01 -10.09 7.82
CA GLU A 44 -6.72 -10.23 7.15
C GLU A 44 -6.87 -11.08 5.89
N ALA A 45 -6.19 -10.66 4.82
CA ALA A 45 -6.19 -11.32 3.52
C ALA A 45 -4.85 -11.10 2.82
N GLU A 46 -4.51 -11.93 1.85
CA GLU A 46 -3.41 -11.67 0.93
C GLU A 46 -3.83 -10.65 -0.14
N PHE A 47 -2.84 -9.96 -0.75
CA PHE A 47 -3.12 -8.93 -1.75
C PHE A 47 -3.97 -9.47 -2.91
N ALA A 48 -3.61 -10.65 -3.42
CA ALA A 48 -4.32 -11.31 -4.52
C ALA A 48 -5.79 -11.64 -4.22
N GLU A 49 -6.16 -11.72 -2.93
CA GLU A 49 -7.55 -12.04 -2.51
C GLU A 49 -8.44 -10.81 -2.38
N LEU A 50 -7.88 -9.59 -2.29
CA LEU A 50 -8.64 -8.39 -1.96
C LEU A 50 -9.78 -8.12 -2.95
N LEU A 51 -9.49 -8.11 -4.25
CA LEU A 51 -10.50 -7.87 -5.28
C LEU A 51 -11.45 -9.06 -5.48
N PRO A 52 -10.99 -10.32 -5.60
CA PRO A 52 -11.88 -11.47 -5.65
C PRO A 52 -12.86 -11.53 -4.49
N GLY A 53 -12.39 -11.29 -3.26
CA GLY A 53 -13.25 -11.32 -2.09
C GLY A 53 -14.31 -10.23 -2.02
N LEU A 54 -14.08 -9.06 -2.65
CA LEU A 54 -15.14 -8.06 -2.86
C LEU A 54 -16.21 -8.57 -3.82
N VAL A 55 -15.81 -9.13 -4.95
CA VAL A 55 -16.72 -9.68 -5.96
C VAL A 55 -17.56 -10.83 -5.39
N GLU A 56 -16.96 -11.68 -4.57
CA GLU A 56 -17.60 -12.80 -3.89
C GLU A 56 -18.41 -12.39 -2.63
N GLY A 57 -18.34 -11.12 -2.21
CA GLY A 57 -19.04 -10.63 -1.01
C GLY A 57 -18.46 -11.11 0.32
N ARG A 58 -17.21 -11.60 0.33
CA ARG A 58 -16.52 -12.00 1.57
C ARG A 58 -16.34 -10.82 2.50
N TRP A 59 -16.10 -9.62 1.95
CA TRP A 59 -16.00 -8.35 2.65
C TRP A 59 -16.70 -7.22 1.90
N THR A 60 -16.86 -6.08 2.57
CA THR A 60 -17.62 -4.93 2.07
C THR A 60 -16.69 -3.86 1.45
N MET A 61 -15.49 -3.73 2.02
CA MET A 61 -14.49 -2.72 1.66
C MET A 61 -13.09 -3.27 1.93
N THR A 62 -12.08 -2.83 1.17
CA THR A 62 -10.68 -3.17 1.43
C THR A 62 -9.89 -1.94 1.86
N THR A 63 -8.68 -2.17 2.42
CA THR A 63 -7.61 -1.18 2.55
C THR A 63 -7.38 -0.43 1.24
N GLY A 64 -6.71 0.70 1.30
CA GLY A 64 -6.45 1.50 0.11
C GLY A 64 -5.61 0.76 -0.94
N LEU A 65 -6.07 0.80 -2.17
CA LEU A 65 -5.35 0.28 -3.33
C LEU A 65 -5.10 1.39 -4.33
N PHE A 66 -3.99 1.31 -5.05
CA PHE A 66 -3.76 2.22 -6.17
C PHE A 66 -4.85 2.10 -7.21
N VAL A 67 -5.38 3.25 -7.61
CA VAL A 67 -6.40 3.36 -8.65
C VAL A 67 -5.76 3.03 -9.99
N SER A 68 -6.34 2.05 -10.71
CA SER A 68 -5.98 1.74 -12.09
C SER A 68 -7.22 1.49 -12.92
N GLU A 69 -7.12 1.76 -14.22
CA GLU A 69 -8.23 1.56 -15.16
C GLU A 69 -8.66 0.09 -15.24
N GLU A 70 -7.71 -0.83 -15.18
CA GLU A 70 -7.97 -2.26 -15.13
C GLU A 70 -8.83 -2.65 -13.91
N ARG A 71 -8.44 -2.17 -12.73
CA ARG A 71 -9.19 -2.44 -11.48
C ARG A 71 -10.56 -1.80 -11.50
N ARG A 72 -10.72 -0.60 -12.10
CA ARG A 72 -12.01 0.07 -12.27
C ARG A 72 -13.02 -0.75 -13.08
N GLN A 73 -12.59 -1.68 -13.89
CA GLN A 73 -13.48 -2.58 -14.61
C GLN A 73 -14.16 -3.59 -13.67
N LEU A 74 -13.52 -3.94 -12.56
CA LEU A 74 -13.97 -4.98 -11.62
C LEU A 74 -14.62 -4.43 -10.36
N VAL A 75 -14.19 -3.25 -9.89
CA VAL A 75 -14.54 -2.68 -8.59
C VAL A 75 -14.77 -1.17 -8.69
N ASP A 76 -15.37 -0.59 -7.65
CA ASP A 76 -15.52 0.86 -7.50
C ASP A 76 -14.52 1.37 -6.44
N PHE A 77 -13.90 2.51 -6.73
CA PHE A 77 -12.98 3.22 -5.85
C PHE A 77 -13.66 4.42 -5.22
N THR A 78 -13.40 4.64 -3.94
CA THR A 78 -13.76 5.91 -3.29
C THR A 78 -12.89 7.05 -3.83
N ARG A 79 -13.16 8.29 -3.37
CA ARG A 79 -12.15 9.34 -3.53
C ARG A 79 -10.81 8.90 -2.92
N PRO A 80 -9.68 9.48 -3.38
CA PRO A 80 -8.36 9.15 -2.83
C PRO A 80 -8.27 9.42 -1.33
N ILE A 81 -7.52 8.55 -0.63
CA ILE A 81 -7.23 8.67 0.79
C ILE A 81 -5.76 8.95 1.08
N TRP A 82 -4.88 8.72 0.11
CA TRP A 82 -3.46 9.08 0.11
C TRP A 82 -2.88 9.08 -1.31
N ALA A 83 -1.71 9.71 -1.48
CA ALA A 83 -0.91 9.62 -2.71
C ALA A 83 0.55 9.33 -2.34
N LEU A 84 1.08 8.21 -2.83
CA LEU A 84 2.33 7.63 -2.34
C LEU A 84 3.39 7.49 -3.43
N GLN A 85 4.63 7.76 -3.05
CA GLN A 85 5.83 7.52 -3.83
C GLN A 85 6.28 6.08 -3.66
N ASP A 86 6.74 5.45 -4.75
CA ASP A 86 7.39 4.14 -4.68
C ASP A 86 8.73 4.21 -3.95
N GLY A 87 9.12 3.09 -3.36
CA GLY A 87 10.41 2.88 -2.71
C GLY A 87 10.97 1.50 -2.98
N LEU A 88 12.26 1.37 -2.76
CA LEU A 88 12.97 0.10 -2.82
C LEU A 88 13.52 -0.22 -1.43
N LEU A 89 13.15 -1.36 -0.87
CA LEU A 89 13.82 -1.93 0.26
C LEU A 89 15.08 -2.62 -0.26
N VAL A 90 16.24 -2.28 0.29
CA VAL A 90 17.54 -2.78 -0.15
C VAL A 90 18.37 -3.24 1.06
N ALA A 91 19.46 -3.96 0.84
CA ALA A 91 20.40 -4.26 1.92
C ALA A 91 20.93 -2.96 2.54
N LYS A 92 21.21 -2.99 3.85
CA LYS A 92 21.73 -1.84 4.61
C LYS A 92 22.95 -1.23 3.90
N HIS A 93 22.99 0.10 3.87
CA HIS A 93 24.00 0.89 3.15
C HIS A 93 23.94 0.78 1.62
N ASN A 94 22.95 0.09 1.05
CA ASN A 94 22.74 0.02 -0.38
C ASN A 94 24.02 -0.32 -1.19
N PRO A 95 24.62 -1.50 -0.99
CA PRO A 95 25.96 -1.81 -1.52
C PRO A 95 26.03 -1.83 -3.05
N ARG A 96 24.87 -1.93 -3.74
CA ARG A 96 24.78 -1.87 -5.22
C ARG A 96 24.53 -0.45 -5.73
N GLY A 97 24.31 0.53 -4.85
CA GLY A 97 24.10 1.93 -5.22
C GLY A 97 22.80 2.19 -6.01
N PHE A 98 21.75 1.40 -5.76
CA PHE A 98 20.45 1.61 -6.43
C PHE A 98 19.87 2.99 -6.09
N ARG A 99 19.27 3.63 -7.08
CA ARG A 99 18.65 4.97 -6.96
C ARG A 99 17.18 4.98 -7.36
N GLY A 100 16.69 3.87 -7.94
CA GLY A 100 15.35 3.69 -8.45
C GLY A 100 15.31 2.47 -9.37
N TYR A 101 14.22 2.29 -10.10
CA TYR A 101 14.03 1.15 -11.02
C TYR A 101 15.06 1.12 -12.15
N GLN A 102 15.39 2.28 -12.73
CA GLN A 102 16.33 2.35 -13.85
C GLN A 102 17.71 1.84 -13.47
N SER A 103 18.19 2.17 -12.27
CA SER A 103 19.48 1.67 -11.79
C SER A 103 19.52 0.14 -11.58
N ILE A 104 18.37 -0.49 -11.32
CA ILE A 104 18.23 -1.95 -11.27
C ILE A 104 18.21 -2.52 -12.70
N ALA A 105 17.53 -1.86 -13.63
CA ALA A 105 17.48 -2.27 -15.04
C ALA A 105 18.88 -2.22 -15.71
N GLU A 106 19.72 -1.26 -15.31
CA GLU A 106 21.11 -1.15 -15.77
C GLU A 106 22.00 -2.28 -15.24
N ASP A 107 21.75 -2.79 -14.03
CA ASP A 107 22.45 -3.93 -13.45
C ASP A 107 21.73 -5.24 -13.80
N ARG A 108 22.13 -5.86 -14.93
CA ARG A 108 21.54 -7.10 -15.43
C ARG A 108 21.68 -8.30 -14.50
N THR A 109 22.50 -8.21 -13.47
CA THR A 109 22.67 -9.26 -12.45
C THR A 109 21.76 -9.04 -11.24
N ALA A 110 21.12 -7.87 -11.15
CA ALA A 110 20.23 -7.53 -10.04
C ALA A 110 18.90 -8.28 -10.18
N LEU A 111 18.38 -8.75 -9.04
CA LEU A 111 17.02 -9.29 -8.93
C LEU A 111 16.19 -8.35 -8.07
N ILE A 112 14.95 -8.10 -8.50
CA ILE A 112 13.97 -7.30 -7.75
C ILE A 112 12.79 -8.16 -7.33
N GLY A 113 12.41 -8.03 -6.04
CA GLY A 113 11.16 -8.59 -5.50
C GLY A 113 10.00 -7.64 -5.69
N VAL A 114 8.82 -8.19 -5.96
CA VAL A 114 7.54 -7.48 -5.98
C VAL A 114 6.47 -8.38 -5.37
N ILE A 115 5.38 -7.79 -4.85
CA ILE A 115 4.23 -8.59 -4.41
C ILE A 115 3.36 -8.91 -5.63
N THR A 116 2.86 -10.14 -5.68
CA THR A 116 1.94 -10.60 -6.72
C THR A 116 0.76 -9.64 -6.86
N ASP A 117 0.43 -9.25 -8.10
CA ASP A 117 -0.66 -8.34 -8.46
C ASP A 117 -0.55 -6.88 -7.95
N GLN A 118 0.52 -6.51 -7.26
CA GLN A 118 0.81 -5.11 -6.98
C GLN A 118 1.32 -4.39 -8.24
N VAL A 119 1.01 -3.08 -8.33
CA VAL A 119 1.36 -2.25 -9.50
C VAL A 119 2.87 -2.14 -9.73
N GLN A 120 3.69 -2.35 -8.71
CA GLN A 120 5.14 -2.29 -8.80
C GLN A 120 5.74 -3.34 -9.72
N HIS A 121 5.04 -4.46 -9.94
CA HIS A 121 5.45 -5.44 -10.97
C HIS A 121 5.46 -4.79 -12.36
N LEU A 122 4.35 -4.19 -12.77
CA LEU A 122 4.25 -3.51 -14.07
C LEU A 122 5.18 -2.29 -14.12
N THR A 123 5.31 -1.55 -13.01
CA THR A 123 6.21 -0.40 -12.92
C THR A 123 7.67 -0.81 -13.17
N ALA A 124 8.11 -1.94 -12.60
CA ALA A 124 9.46 -2.47 -12.82
C ALA A 124 9.71 -2.78 -14.31
N LEU A 125 8.78 -3.48 -14.96
CA LEU A 125 8.88 -3.80 -16.38
C LEU A 125 8.89 -2.54 -17.26
N HIS A 126 8.02 -1.56 -16.98
CA HIS A 126 7.98 -0.30 -17.73
C HIS A 126 9.26 0.54 -17.58
N ASN A 127 9.99 0.39 -16.47
CA ASN A 127 11.29 1.03 -16.28
C ASN A 127 12.47 0.21 -16.82
N GLY A 128 12.22 -0.81 -17.62
CA GLY A 128 13.22 -1.57 -18.36
C GLY A 128 13.86 -2.73 -17.59
N ILE A 129 13.34 -3.10 -16.42
CA ILE A 129 13.77 -4.31 -15.72
C ILE A 129 13.25 -5.52 -16.51
N ALA A 130 14.14 -6.44 -16.84
CA ALA A 130 13.78 -7.62 -17.60
C ALA A 130 12.92 -8.59 -16.76
N PRO A 131 11.95 -9.30 -17.37
CA PRO A 131 11.09 -10.23 -16.61
C PRO A 131 11.85 -11.28 -15.80
N GLU A 132 12.99 -11.75 -16.32
CA GLU A 132 13.86 -12.70 -15.63
C GLU A 132 14.57 -12.14 -14.38
N GLN A 133 14.60 -10.82 -14.23
CA GLN A 133 15.11 -10.15 -13.03
C GLN A 133 14.04 -10.03 -11.93
N VAL A 134 12.76 -10.26 -12.23
CA VAL A 134 11.66 -10.09 -11.28
C VAL A 134 11.37 -11.40 -10.53
N ARG A 135 11.13 -11.28 -9.22
CA ARG A 135 10.67 -12.37 -8.34
C ARG A 135 9.41 -11.90 -7.62
N THR A 136 8.38 -12.72 -7.62
CA THR A 136 7.10 -12.42 -6.95
C THR A 136 7.03 -13.09 -5.60
N PHE A 137 6.42 -12.40 -4.63
CA PHE A 137 6.20 -12.87 -3.27
C PHE A 137 4.73 -12.67 -2.89
N ALA A 138 4.24 -13.43 -1.93
CA ALA A 138 2.88 -13.29 -1.41
C ALA A 138 2.78 -12.14 -0.39
N THR A 139 3.82 -11.99 0.46
CA THR A 139 3.80 -11.04 1.58
C THR A 139 5.00 -10.09 1.58
N GLN A 140 4.80 -8.92 2.24
CA GLN A 140 5.88 -7.96 2.50
C GLN A 140 7.03 -8.61 3.30
N ALA A 141 6.71 -9.45 4.27
CA ALA A 141 7.70 -10.11 5.12
C ALA A 141 8.60 -11.03 4.30
N ASP A 142 8.02 -11.88 3.43
CA ASP A 142 8.79 -12.79 2.58
C ASP A 142 9.72 -12.03 1.62
N ALA A 143 9.22 -10.93 1.03
CA ALA A 143 10.02 -10.09 0.14
C ALA A 143 11.17 -9.38 0.89
N ALA A 144 10.92 -8.89 2.10
CA ALA A 144 11.93 -8.25 2.94
C ALA A 144 13.02 -9.25 3.39
N ASP A 145 12.62 -10.46 3.79
CA ASP A 145 13.54 -11.53 4.18
C ASP A 145 14.38 -11.99 2.97
N ALA A 146 13.81 -12.00 1.77
CA ALA A 146 14.54 -12.28 0.54
C ALA A 146 15.62 -11.22 0.24
N VAL A 147 15.37 -9.93 0.54
CA VAL A 147 16.40 -8.88 0.46
C VAL A 147 17.46 -9.08 1.55
N ALA A 148 17.06 -9.33 2.79
CA ALA A 148 17.97 -9.51 3.91
C ALA A 148 18.92 -10.70 3.72
N SER A 149 18.44 -11.79 3.10
CA SER A 149 19.23 -12.98 2.78
C SER A 149 20.04 -12.84 1.47
N GLY A 150 19.79 -11.81 0.66
CA GLY A 150 20.42 -11.63 -0.65
C GLY A 150 19.83 -12.50 -1.76
N ALA A 151 18.70 -13.15 -1.53
CA ALA A 151 17.96 -13.90 -2.56
C ALA A 151 17.43 -12.98 -3.67
N VAL A 152 17.06 -11.73 -3.33
CA VAL A 152 16.87 -10.61 -4.24
C VAL A 152 17.66 -9.40 -3.73
N HIS A 153 17.91 -8.42 -4.59
CA HIS A 153 18.79 -7.29 -4.26
C HIS A 153 18.00 -6.02 -3.88
N ALA A 154 16.73 -5.97 -4.27
CA ALA A 154 15.78 -4.92 -3.89
C ALA A 154 14.38 -5.52 -3.81
N TYR A 155 13.49 -4.86 -3.04
CA TYR A 155 12.04 -5.14 -3.05
C TYR A 155 11.31 -3.82 -3.27
N ALA A 156 10.47 -3.78 -4.32
CA ALA A 156 9.70 -2.59 -4.67
C ALA A 156 8.29 -2.63 -4.05
N SER A 157 7.96 -1.56 -3.35
CA SER A 157 6.62 -1.22 -2.87
C SER A 157 6.55 0.30 -2.69
N VAL A 158 5.63 0.82 -1.88
CA VAL A 158 5.61 2.24 -1.55
C VAL A 158 6.62 2.57 -0.45
N ALA A 159 7.28 3.72 -0.56
CA ALA A 159 8.28 4.14 0.42
C ALA A 159 7.73 4.16 1.86
N MET A 160 6.45 4.52 2.02
CA MET A 160 5.78 4.55 3.32
C MET A 160 5.64 3.16 3.94
N ALA A 161 5.30 2.12 3.17
CA ALA A 161 5.26 0.74 3.66
C ALA A 161 6.64 0.28 4.15
N HIS A 162 7.69 0.61 3.39
CA HIS A 162 9.06 0.28 3.80
C HIS A 162 9.47 0.99 5.09
N ARG A 163 9.12 2.28 5.25
CA ARG A 163 9.36 3.02 6.51
C ARG A 163 8.62 2.38 7.68
N GLY A 164 7.35 2.05 7.49
CA GLY A 164 6.54 1.37 8.50
C GLY A 164 7.12 0.01 8.89
N TYR A 165 7.55 -0.79 7.92
CA TYR A 165 8.19 -2.08 8.15
C TYR A 165 9.48 -1.94 8.94
N LEU A 166 10.39 -1.04 8.52
CA LEU A 166 11.67 -0.81 9.20
C LEU A 166 11.50 -0.25 10.62
N THR A 167 10.51 0.60 10.85
CA THR A 167 10.19 1.12 12.19
C THR A 167 9.79 -0.01 13.15
N ARG A 168 9.07 -1.00 12.67
CA ARG A 168 8.65 -2.17 13.47
C ARG A 168 9.73 -3.26 13.55
N ARG A 169 10.70 -3.22 12.66
CA ARG A 169 11.80 -4.20 12.55
C ARG A 169 13.17 -3.50 12.50
N PRO A 170 13.55 -2.72 13.54
CA PRO A 170 14.75 -1.87 13.50
C PRO A 170 16.07 -2.66 13.39
N ASP A 171 16.05 -3.95 13.77
CA ASP A 171 17.21 -4.82 13.72
C ASP A 171 17.47 -5.44 12.33
N MET A 172 16.53 -5.29 11.40
CA MET A 172 16.71 -5.79 10.04
C MET A 172 17.86 -5.06 9.33
N PRO A 173 18.76 -5.80 8.66
CA PRO A 173 19.89 -5.20 7.96
C PRO A 173 19.49 -4.60 6.59
N LEU A 174 18.44 -3.80 6.60
CA LEU A 174 17.80 -3.23 5.40
C LEU A 174 17.82 -1.70 5.44
N GLY A 175 17.68 -1.09 4.28
CA GLY A 175 17.56 0.35 4.07
C GLY A 175 16.52 0.68 3.01
N LEU A 176 16.08 1.93 2.99
CA LEU A 176 15.11 2.45 2.03
C LEU A 176 15.81 3.35 1.00
N VAL A 177 15.47 3.15 -0.26
CA VAL A 177 15.73 4.07 -1.37
C VAL A 177 14.40 4.57 -1.90
N GLU A 178 14.16 5.87 -1.89
CA GLU A 178 12.97 6.44 -2.53
C GLU A 178 13.16 6.49 -4.05
N VAL A 179 12.16 6.02 -4.79
CA VAL A 179 12.19 6.07 -6.25
C VAL A 179 11.96 7.52 -6.71
N PRO A 180 12.83 8.06 -7.58
CA PRO A 180 12.66 9.44 -8.06
C PRO A 180 11.32 9.62 -8.80
N PRO A 181 10.62 10.77 -8.64
CA PRO A 181 9.37 11.05 -9.35
C PRO A 181 9.49 11.00 -10.87
N ILE A 182 10.68 11.21 -11.42
CA ILE A 182 10.94 11.08 -12.87
C ILE A 182 10.78 9.65 -13.36
N GLU A 183 11.03 8.64 -12.52
CA GLU A 183 10.84 7.22 -12.85
C GLU A 183 9.41 6.76 -12.55
N LYS A 184 8.82 7.28 -11.47
CA LYS A 184 7.46 6.94 -11.06
C LYS A 184 6.85 8.07 -10.24
N GLN A 185 5.86 8.77 -10.82
CA GLN A 185 5.10 9.78 -10.09
C GLN A 185 4.33 9.13 -8.92
N PRO A 186 4.11 9.86 -7.81
CA PRO A 186 3.24 9.41 -6.73
C PRO A 186 1.88 8.97 -7.27
N SER A 187 1.37 7.87 -6.78
CA SER A 187 0.06 7.34 -7.20
C SER A 187 -0.96 7.48 -6.08
N ALA A 188 -2.16 7.89 -6.46
CA ALA A 188 -3.29 7.98 -5.55
C ALA A 188 -3.86 6.59 -5.24
N GLY A 189 -4.15 6.34 -3.97
CA GLY A 189 -4.86 5.16 -3.50
C GLY A 189 -6.18 5.53 -2.86
N ALA A 190 -7.12 4.60 -2.93
CA ALA A 190 -8.48 4.77 -2.44
C ALA A 190 -8.99 3.47 -1.82
N PHE A 191 -9.95 3.53 -0.93
CA PHE A 191 -10.68 2.35 -0.51
C PHE A 191 -11.44 1.75 -1.69
N VAL A 192 -11.65 0.44 -1.64
CA VAL A 192 -12.29 -0.28 -2.73
C VAL A 192 -13.53 -1.00 -2.22
N ILE A 193 -14.61 -0.93 -2.99
CA ILE A 193 -15.86 -1.62 -2.73
C ILE A 193 -16.31 -2.42 -3.97
N ALA A 194 -17.22 -3.35 -3.78
CA ALA A 194 -17.79 -4.12 -4.89
C ALA A 194 -18.48 -3.20 -5.88
N LYS A 195 -18.32 -3.48 -7.17
CA LYS A 195 -18.90 -2.70 -8.27
C LYS A 195 -20.42 -2.66 -8.21
N GLY A 196 -20.98 -1.51 -8.57
CA GLY A 196 -22.42 -1.31 -8.69
C GLY A 196 -23.13 -0.89 -7.39
N ASN A 197 -22.42 -0.78 -6.25
CA ASN A 197 -22.98 -0.26 -5.01
C ASN A 197 -22.83 1.28 -4.92
N SER A 198 -23.38 1.99 -5.91
CA SER A 198 -23.24 3.45 -6.02
C SER A 198 -23.85 4.21 -4.84
N ALA A 199 -24.83 3.65 -4.15
CA ALA A 199 -25.42 4.26 -2.96
C ALA A 199 -24.45 4.25 -1.78
N LEU A 200 -23.75 3.13 -1.55
CA LEU A 200 -22.72 3.02 -0.53
C LEU A 200 -21.52 3.89 -0.90
N LEU A 201 -21.08 3.86 -2.16
CA LEU A 201 -19.95 4.66 -2.64
C LEU A 201 -20.16 6.15 -2.34
N ARG A 202 -21.30 6.71 -2.75
CA ARG A 202 -21.63 8.12 -2.49
C ARG A 202 -21.59 8.46 -1.00
N ARG A 203 -22.20 7.63 -0.15
CA ARG A 203 -22.19 7.86 1.29
C ARG A 203 -20.79 7.82 1.90
N ILE A 204 -19.92 6.93 1.40
CA ILE A 204 -18.51 6.88 1.82
C ILE A 204 -17.80 8.15 1.36
N ASP A 205 -17.96 8.55 0.09
CA ASP A 205 -17.33 9.73 -0.48
C ASP A 205 -17.75 11.01 0.22
N ASP A 206 -19.06 11.17 0.53
CA ASP A 206 -19.58 12.30 1.32
C ASP A 206 -18.86 12.39 2.69
N CYS A 207 -18.68 11.25 3.38
CA CYS A 207 -17.93 11.22 4.65
C CYS A 207 -16.43 11.52 4.45
N LEU A 208 -15.84 11.01 3.37
CA LEU A 208 -14.42 11.29 3.06
C LEU A 208 -14.20 12.76 2.68
N ASP A 209 -15.18 13.41 2.04
CA ASP A 209 -15.12 14.86 1.75
C ASP A 209 -15.03 15.72 3.02
N GLU A 210 -15.67 15.27 4.11
CA GLU A 210 -15.56 15.92 5.42
C GLU A 210 -14.25 15.56 6.18
N LEU A 211 -13.72 14.35 5.96
CA LEU A 211 -12.60 13.81 6.74
C LEU A 211 -11.24 14.14 6.13
N VAL A 212 -11.06 13.90 4.82
CA VAL A 212 -9.74 14.01 4.17
C VAL A 212 -9.28 15.47 4.16
N GLY A 213 -8.06 15.70 4.66
CA GLY A 213 -7.50 17.04 4.81
C GLY A 213 -7.92 17.77 6.09
N SER A 214 -8.92 17.27 6.84
CA SER A 214 -9.32 17.87 8.13
C SER A 214 -8.19 17.77 9.17
N ASP A 215 -8.28 18.60 10.21
CA ASP A 215 -7.35 18.56 11.34
C ASP A 215 -7.28 17.17 12.01
N TRP A 216 -8.40 16.47 12.08
CA TRP A 216 -8.44 15.10 12.62
C TRP A 216 -7.64 14.16 11.74
N HIS A 217 -7.87 14.21 10.42
CA HIS A 217 -7.18 13.37 9.45
C HIS A 217 -5.68 13.63 9.45
N ARG A 218 -5.24 14.90 9.38
CA ARG A 218 -3.82 15.27 9.42
C ARG A 218 -3.13 14.78 10.69
N ARG A 219 -3.74 14.97 11.87
CA ARG A 219 -3.19 14.45 13.13
C ARG A 219 -3.15 12.93 13.18
N MET A 220 -4.16 12.26 12.64
CA MET A 220 -4.20 10.80 12.54
C MET A 220 -3.08 10.30 11.63
N MET A 221 -2.96 10.82 10.42
CA MET A 221 -1.93 10.43 9.45
C MET A 221 -0.51 10.72 9.95
N ALA A 222 -0.28 11.82 10.64
CA ALA A 222 1.03 12.18 11.23
C ALA A 222 1.51 11.13 12.25
N ARG A 223 0.62 10.50 13.03
CA ARG A 223 0.99 9.40 13.94
C ARG A 223 1.55 8.18 13.20
N TYR A 224 1.19 8.04 11.94
CA TYR A 224 1.65 6.96 11.06
C TYR A 224 2.80 7.37 10.13
N GLY A 225 3.38 8.56 10.35
CA GLY A 225 4.57 9.03 9.64
C GLY A 225 4.30 9.75 8.32
N PHE A 226 3.04 10.07 8.02
CA PHE A 226 2.70 10.90 6.87
C PHE A 226 2.95 12.37 7.15
N SER A 227 3.41 13.08 6.13
CA SER A 227 3.55 14.54 6.14
C SER A 227 2.30 15.22 5.55
N ASP A 228 2.17 16.53 5.79
CA ASP A 228 1.13 17.32 5.15
C ASP A 228 1.22 17.25 3.62
N SER A 229 2.43 17.23 3.06
CA SER A 229 2.62 17.11 1.62
C SER A 229 2.11 15.79 1.02
N ASP A 230 2.03 14.71 1.80
CA ASP A 230 1.45 13.43 1.35
C ASP A 230 -0.08 13.53 1.28
N ILE A 231 -0.68 14.39 2.13
CA ILE A 231 -2.12 14.64 2.20
C ILE A 231 -2.53 15.69 1.15
N ASP A 232 -1.78 16.77 1.03
CA ASP A 232 -2.11 17.90 0.12
C ASP A 232 -2.19 17.49 -1.36
N ARG A 233 -1.61 16.34 -1.72
CA ARG A 233 -1.72 15.77 -3.07
C ARG A 233 -3.11 15.24 -3.43
N ILE A 234 -3.98 15.06 -2.45
CA ILE A 234 -5.32 14.46 -2.64
C ILE A 234 -6.48 15.35 -2.16
N VAL A 235 -6.18 16.51 -1.61
CA VAL A 235 -7.16 17.52 -1.12
C VAL A 235 -7.57 18.49 -2.22
#